data_810a167d0da4121b688cd8540d5f4248
#
_entry.id   810a167d0da4121b688cd8540d5f4248
#
_cell.length_a   1.000
_cell.length_b   1.000
_cell.length_c   1.000
_cell.angle_alpha   90.00
_cell.angle_beta   90.00
_cell.angle_gamma   90.00
#
_symmetry.space_group_name_H-M   'P 1'
#
loop_
_entity.id
_entity.type
_entity.pdbx_description
1 polymer ?
#
loop_
_entity_poly.entity_id
_entity_poly.type
_entity_poly.pdbx_seq_one_letter_code
_entity_poly.pdbx_strand_id
1 'polypeptide(L)' 'RMVRTEEYKFIYNGPDRNELYDLTADPHELRNLADHPAYADVQREMEGRLVDWMDEVDDSLRRWVPKTLQ' A
#
# COMPACT_ATOMS: atom_id res chain seq x y z
N ARG A 1 -6.29 -1.71 5.86
CA ARG A 1 -5.51 -2.86 5.36
C ARG A 1 -4.07 -2.46 5.13
N MET A 2 -3.17 -3.38 5.37
CA MET A 2 -1.74 -3.10 5.34
C MET A 2 -0.99 -4.27 4.72
N VAL A 3 0.04 -3.94 3.91
CA VAL A 3 1.02 -4.90 3.42
C VAL A 3 2.41 -4.38 3.76
N ARG A 4 3.30 -5.27 4.12
CA ARG A 4 4.67 -4.91 4.50
C ARG A 4 5.68 -5.87 3.87
N THR A 5 6.77 -5.29 3.35
CA THR A 5 7.96 -6.04 2.96
C THR A 5 9.12 -5.61 3.88
N GLU A 6 10.32 -6.11 3.64
CA GLU A 6 11.48 -5.67 4.42
C GLU A 6 11.82 -4.20 4.18
N GLU A 7 11.48 -3.67 3.01
CA GLU A 7 11.88 -2.33 2.59
C GLU A 7 10.74 -1.30 2.69
N TYR A 8 9.48 -1.73 2.54
CA TYR A 8 8.35 -0.82 2.42
C TYR A 8 7.14 -1.28 3.22
N LYS A 9 6.31 -0.30 3.57
CA LYS A 9 5.02 -0.54 4.21
C LYS A 9 3.96 0.30 3.52
N PHE A 10 2.87 -0.32 3.10
CA PHE A 10 1.75 0.37 2.48
C PHE A 10 0.47 0.11 3.25
N ILE A 11 -0.27 1.19 3.56
CA ILE A 11 -1.53 1.13 4.30
C ILE A 11 -2.63 1.70 3.42
N TYR A 12 -3.66 0.88 3.17
CA TYR A 12 -4.85 1.32 2.46
C TYR A 12 -5.91 1.73 3.48
N ASN A 13 -6.28 3.01 3.47
CA ASN A 13 -7.21 3.60 4.45
C ASN A 13 -8.61 3.83 3.88
N GLY A 14 -8.96 3.16 2.79
CA GLY A 14 -10.28 3.31 2.18
C GLY A 14 -10.49 4.70 1.59
N PRO A 15 -11.51 5.44 2.03
CA PRO A 15 -11.77 6.80 1.51
C PRO A 15 -10.76 7.83 1.99
N ASP A 16 -9.99 7.51 3.04
CA ASP A 16 -8.95 8.40 3.55
C ASP A 16 -7.66 8.24 2.75
N ARG A 17 -6.68 9.11 3.04
CA ARG A 17 -5.40 9.09 2.38
C ARG A 17 -4.62 7.81 2.72
N ASN A 18 -4.13 7.13 1.70
CA ASN A 18 -3.26 5.97 1.86
C ASN A 18 -1.89 6.41 2.40
N GLU A 19 -1.13 5.44 2.93
CA GLU A 19 0.20 5.70 3.49
C GLU A 19 1.21 4.74 2.89
N LEU A 20 2.37 5.26 2.53
CA LEU A 20 3.50 4.48 2.04
C LEU A 20 4.77 4.94 2.75
N TYR A 21 5.51 3.99 3.32
CA TYR A 21 6.75 4.30 4.04
C TYR A 21 7.90 3.48 3.49
N ASP A 22 9.06 4.14 3.35
CA ASP A 22 10.33 3.48 3.04
C ASP A 22 11.01 3.14 4.36
N LEU A 23 10.92 1.89 4.78
CA LEU A 23 11.39 1.45 6.10
C LEU A 23 12.92 1.46 6.20
N THR A 24 13.62 1.40 5.08
CA THR A 24 15.08 1.47 5.06
C THR A 24 15.57 2.89 5.33
N ALA A 25 14.97 3.88 4.67
CA ALA A 25 15.36 5.28 4.83
C ALA A 25 14.64 5.96 5.98
N ASP A 26 13.46 5.46 6.37
CA ASP A 26 12.58 6.08 7.36
C ASP A 26 11.98 5.01 8.29
N PRO A 27 12.81 4.38 9.15
CA PRO A 27 12.34 3.30 10.01
C PRO A 27 11.28 3.74 11.03
N HIS A 28 11.18 5.03 11.30
CA HIS A 28 10.18 5.57 12.24
C HIS A 28 8.88 5.99 11.56
N GLU A 29 8.75 5.80 10.24
CA GLU A 29 7.53 6.10 9.49
C GLU A 29 7.08 7.56 9.67
N LEU A 30 8.02 8.49 9.56
CA LEU A 30 7.75 9.91 9.76
C LEU A 30 7.28 10.61 8.49
N ARG A 31 7.54 10.02 7.32
CA ARG A 31 7.24 10.65 6.04
C ARG A 31 6.39 9.74 5.17
N ASN A 32 5.14 10.16 4.94
CA ASN A 32 4.23 9.45 4.05
C ASN A 32 4.60 9.74 2.59
N LEU A 33 4.93 8.69 1.83
CA LEU A 33 5.34 8.78 0.43
C LEU A 33 4.22 8.41 -0.54
N ALA A 34 3.01 8.15 -0.06
CA ALA A 34 1.89 7.83 -0.93
C ALA A 34 1.67 8.96 -1.93
N ASP A 35 1.44 8.58 -3.19
CA ASP A 35 1.24 9.50 -4.31
C ASP A 35 2.47 10.36 -4.65
N HIS A 36 3.63 10.06 -4.08
CA HIS A 36 4.87 10.76 -4.41
C HIS A 36 5.40 10.23 -5.75
N PRO A 37 5.66 11.08 -6.75
CA PRO A 37 6.07 10.62 -8.09
C PRO A 37 7.31 9.74 -8.11
N ALA A 38 8.28 10.00 -7.24
CA ALA A 38 9.50 9.22 -7.19
C ALA A 38 9.27 7.78 -6.70
N TYR A 39 8.14 7.52 -6.05
CA TYR A 39 7.80 6.20 -5.50
C TYR A 39 6.58 5.57 -6.17
N ALA A 40 6.20 6.07 -7.35
CA ALA A 40 5.01 5.57 -8.06
C ALA A 40 5.10 4.07 -8.37
N ASP A 41 6.26 3.59 -8.82
CA ASP A 41 6.44 2.18 -9.13
C ASP A 41 6.39 1.30 -7.89
N VAL A 42 7.01 1.76 -6.80
CA VAL A 42 6.98 1.07 -5.51
C VAL A 42 5.55 0.99 -4.99
N GLN A 43 4.83 2.10 -5.05
CA GLN A 43 3.44 2.13 -4.59
C GLN A 43 2.59 1.14 -5.39
N ARG A 44 2.75 1.11 -6.70
CA ARG A 44 2.00 0.19 -7.57
C ARG A 44 2.28 -1.27 -7.21
N GLU A 45 3.54 -1.61 -6.94
CA GLU A 45 3.89 -2.97 -6.52
C GLU A 45 3.25 -3.32 -5.19
N MET A 46 3.29 -2.41 -4.23
CA MET A 46 2.70 -2.64 -2.91
C MET A 46 1.18 -2.77 -2.98
N GLU A 47 0.55 -1.96 -3.81
CA GLU A 47 -0.89 -2.05 -4.06
C GLU A 47 -1.27 -3.42 -4.63
N GLY A 48 -0.47 -3.90 -5.58
CA GLY A 48 -0.68 -5.23 -6.17
C GLY A 48 -0.57 -6.35 -5.14
N ARG A 49 0.43 -6.28 -4.26
CA ARG A 49 0.60 -7.25 -3.18
C ARG A 49 -0.58 -7.24 -2.22
N LEU A 50 -1.11 -6.07 -1.91
CA LEU A 50 -2.26 -5.94 -1.02
C LEU A 50 -3.52 -6.56 -1.65
N VAL A 51 -3.75 -6.31 -2.93
CA VAL A 51 -4.89 -6.89 -3.66
C VAL A 51 -4.78 -8.42 -3.70
N ASP A 52 -3.59 -8.94 -3.99
CA ASP A 52 -3.34 -10.38 -4.02
C ASP A 52 -3.63 -11.02 -2.65
N TRP A 53 -3.20 -10.37 -1.59
CA TRP A 53 -3.46 -10.86 -0.23
C TRP A 53 -4.96 -10.85 0.09
N MET A 54 -5.66 -9.78 -0.24
CA MET A 54 -7.11 -9.69 -0.03
C MET A 54 -7.86 -10.78 -0.80
N ASP A 55 -7.43 -11.04 -2.03
CA ASP A 55 -8.01 -12.06 -2.88
C ASP A 55 -7.83 -13.45 -2.26
N GLU A 56 -6.63 -13.72 -1.76
CA GLU A 56 -6.27 -14.99 -1.14
C GLU A 56 -7.10 -15.28 0.11
N VAL A 57 -7.37 -14.28 0.92
CA VAL A 57 -8.15 -14.43 2.15
C VAL A 57 -9.64 -14.16 1.96
N ASP A 58 -10.07 -13.93 0.72
CA ASP A 58 -11.46 -13.64 0.38
C ASP A 58 -12.02 -12.46 1.19
N ASP A 59 -11.25 -11.37 1.24
CA ASP A 59 -11.60 -10.19 2.02
C ASP A 59 -12.70 -9.39 1.30
N SER A 60 -13.84 -9.20 1.96
CA SER A 60 -14.97 -8.49 1.40
C SER A 60 -14.65 -7.02 1.07
N LEU A 61 -13.65 -6.43 1.71
CA LEU A 61 -13.20 -5.07 1.41
C LEU A 61 -12.62 -4.93 0.01
N ARG A 62 -12.22 -6.03 -0.63
CA ARG A 62 -11.70 -6.00 -1.99
C ARG A 62 -12.68 -5.32 -2.96
N ARG A 63 -13.96 -5.43 -2.71
CA ARG A 63 -15.00 -4.79 -3.54
C ARG A 63 -14.91 -3.26 -3.53
N TRP A 64 -14.28 -2.71 -2.53
CA TRP A 64 -14.14 -1.26 -2.34
C TRP A 64 -12.77 -0.76 -2.81
N VAL A 65 -11.86 -1.65 -3.19
CA VAL A 65 -10.54 -1.29 -3.70
C VAL A 65 -10.67 -0.73 -5.11
N PRO A 66 -10.14 0.48 -5.38
CA PRO A 66 -10.17 1.04 -6.73
C PRO A 66 -9.48 0.13 -7.75
N LYS A 67 -9.95 0.16 -8.99
CA LYS A 67 -9.35 -0.65 -10.07
C LYS A 67 -7.86 -0.38 -10.25
N THR A 68 -7.40 0.80 -9.90
CA THR A 68 -5.98 1.15 -9.98
C THR A 68 -5.11 0.35 -9.02
N LEU A 69 -5.70 -0.31 -8.03
CA LEU A 69 -5.01 -1.18 -7.09
C LEU A 69 -5.02 -2.65 -7.51
N GLN A 70 -5.58 -2.95 -8.66
CA GLN A 70 -5.69 -4.33 -9.16
C GLN A 70 -4.64 -4.62 -10.23
#